data_92cff04258401bb1f1b76751e4f3c516
#
_entry.id   92cff04258401bb1f1b76751e4f3c516
#
_cell.length_a   1.000
_cell.length_b   1.000
_cell.length_c   1.000
_cell.angle_alpha   90.00
_cell.angle_beta   90.00
_cell.angle_gamma   90.00
#
_symmetry.space_group_name_H-M   'P 1'
#
loop_
_entity.id
_entity.type
_entity.pdbx_description
1 polymer ?
#
loop_
_entity_poly.entity_id
_entity_poly.type
_entity_poly.pdbx_seq_one_letter_code
_entity_poly.pdbx_strand_id
1 'polypeptide(L)'
;MIEHDSYYKDQSHLTFEERVSTNYDHPFAFDTDLMIEHINELIAGRPVDIPIYDYTQHTRSEKTYRQEPQDVFIVEGILVLEDKRLRDLMDIKLFVDTDDDIRIIRRIKRDMEERGRSLDSIIEQYISVVKPMYHQFIEPTK
;
A
#
# COMPACT_ATOMS: atom_id res chain seq x y z
N MET A 1 2.19 -9.92 10.36
CA MET A 1 2.44 -8.69 9.57
C MET A 1 1.17 -8.35 8.82
N ILE A 2 0.80 -7.07 8.79
CA ILE A 2 -0.37 -6.57 8.07
C ILE A 2 0.13 -5.62 6.99
N GLU A 3 -0.14 -5.95 5.73
CA GLU A 3 0.30 -5.19 4.56
C GLU A 3 -0.77 -4.18 4.17
N HIS A 4 -0.40 -2.90 4.03
CA HIS A 4 -1.31 -1.85 3.57
C HIS A 4 -1.82 -2.15 2.15
N ASP A 5 -0.98 -2.76 1.32
CA ASP A 5 -1.34 -3.13 -0.05
C ASP A 5 -2.52 -4.11 -0.15
N SER A 6 -2.80 -4.87 0.91
CA SER A 6 -4.01 -5.70 0.99
C SER A 6 -5.30 -4.86 1.00
N TYR A 7 -5.21 -3.59 1.36
CA TYR A 7 -6.35 -2.68 1.54
C TYR A 7 -6.56 -1.71 0.37
N TYR A 8 -6.00 -1.97 -0.80
CA TYR A 8 -6.45 -1.25 -2.00
C TYR A 8 -7.95 -1.42 -2.16
N LYS A 9 -8.63 -0.35 -2.59
CA LYS A 9 -10.08 -0.34 -2.74
C LYS A 9 -10.54 -1.35 -3.78
N ASP A 10 -11.74 -1.90 -3.57
CA ASP A 10 -12.45 -2.65 -4.60
C ASP A 10 -12.78 -1.71 -5.77
N GLN A 11 -12.35 -2.10 -6.96
CA GLN A 11 -12.55 -1.37 -8.22
C GLN A 11 -13.34 -2.21 -9.23
N SER A 12 -14.07 -3.23 -8.77
CA SER A 12 -14.85 -4.12 -9.63
C SER A 12 -15.91 -3.39 -10.47
N HIS A 13 -16.35 -2.21 -10.03
CA HIS A 13 -17.29 -1.33 -10.75
C HIS A 13 -16.65 -0.54 -11.90
N LEU A 14 -15.31 -0.49 -11.97
CA LEU A 14 -14.57 0.20 -13.03
C LEU A 14 -14.19 -0.76 -14.16
N THR A 15 -13.97 -0.24 -15.36
CA THR A 15 -13.39 -1.01 -16.47
C THR A 15 -11.94 -1.36 -16.16
N PHE A 16 -11.38 -2.35 -16.86
CA PHE A 16 -9.98 -2.74 -16.65
C PHE A 16 -9.01 -1.59 -16.94
N GLU A 17 -9.27 -0.82 -18.01
CA GLU A 17 -8.47 0.34 -18.37
C GLU A 17 -8.49 1.43 -17.29
N GLU A 18 -9.65 1.69 -16.70
CA GLU A 18 -9.79 2.63 -15.59
C GLU A 18 -9.03 2.16 -14.35
N ARG A 19 -9.07 0.85 -14.04
CA ARG A 19 -8.31 0.27 -12.93
C ARG A 19 -6.80 0.43 -13.14
N VAL A 20 -6.31 0.14 -14.34
CA VAL A 20 -4.88 0.29 -14.69
C VAL A 20 -4.42 1.74 -14.57
N SER A 21 -5.29 2.71 -14.87
CA SER A 21 -4.98 4.14 -14.78
C SER A 21 -5.07 4.74 -13.36
N THR A 22 -5.51 3.98 -12.38
CA THR A 22 -5.60 4.43 -10.99
C THR A 22 -4.20 4.78 -10.43
N ASN A 23 -4.12 5.91 -9.71
CA ASN A 23 -2.90 6.28 -8.99
C ASN A 23 -2.81 5.49 -7.66
N TYR A 24 -2.11 4.37 -7.68
CA TYR A 24 -1.94 3.49 -6.54
C TYR A 24 -1.00 4.03 -5.45
N ASP A 25 -0.29 5.11 -5.72
CA ASP A 25 0.57 5.79 -4.74
C ASP A 25 -0.16 6.94 -4.02
N HIS A 26 -1.43 7.20 -4.37
CA HIS A 26 -2.25 8.20 -3.71
C HIS A 26 -3.00 7.59 -2.52
N PRO A 27 -3.14 8.30 -1.37
CA PRO A 27 -3.89 7.79 -0.21
C PRO A 27 -5.32 7.34 -0.53
N PHE A 28 -6.00 7.95 -1.49
CA PHE A 28 -7.36 7.57 -1.89
C PHE A 28 -7.45 6.20 -2.58
N ALA A 29 -6.34 5.61 -2.99
CA ALA A 29 -6.34 4.24 -3.54
C ALA A 29 -6.62 3.19 -2.46
N PHE A 30 -6.44 3.52 -1.19
CA PHE A 30 -6.56 2.59 -0.06
C PHE A 30 -7.88 2.74 0.69
N ASP A 31 -8.41 1.62 1.16
CA ASP A 31 -9.50 1.55 2.12
C ASP A 31 -8.93 1.62 3.56
N THR A 32 -8.41 2.78 3.90
CA THR A 32 -7.79 3.02 5.21
C THR A 32 -8.79 2.89 6.34
N ASP A 33 -10.05 3.23 6.11
CA ASP A 33 -11.12 3.09 7.11
C ASP A 33 -11.31 1.62 7.50
N LEU A 34 -11.35 0.70 6.53
CA LEU A 34 -11.42 -0.74 6.80
C LEU A 34 -10.18 -1.24 7.54
N MET A 35 -9.00 -0.77 7.17
CA MET A 35 -7.76 -1.15 7.86
C MET A 35 -7.77 -0.71 9.33
N ILE A 36 -8.22 0.50 9.62
CA ILE A 36 -8.36 1.03 10.98
C ILE A 36 -9.37 0.18 11.77
N GLU A 37 -10.51 -0.14 11.18
CA GLU A 37 -11.50 -1.02 11.80
C GLU A 37 -10.89 -2.39 12.15
N HIS A 38 -10.18 -3.02 11.22
CA HIS A 38 -9.54 -4.31 11.44
C HIS A 38 -8.46 -4.26 12.53
N ILE A 39 -7.64 -3.22 12.57
CA ILE A 39 -6.63 -3.06 13.62
C ILE A 39 -7.30 -2.90 14.99
N ASN A 40 -8.37 -2.10 15.10
CA ASN A 40 -9.11 -1.96 16.35
C ASN A 40 -9.73 -3.28 16.81
N GLU A 41 -10.28 -4.08 15.91
CA GLU A 41 -10.80 -5.41 16.23
C GLU A 41 -9.69 -6.33 16.77
N LEU A 42 -8.53 -6.35 16.11
CA LEU A 42 -7.38 -7.15 16.55
C LEU A 42 -6.85 -6.69 17.91
N ILE A 43 -6.77 -5.40 18.18
CA ILE A 43 -6.39 -4.84 19.49
C ILE A 43 -7.40 -5.27 20.56
N ALA A 44 -8.68 -5.35 20.24
CA ALA A 44 -9.73 -5.80 21.14
C ALA A 44 -9.78 -7.34 21.34
N GLY A 45 -8.88 -8.08 20.70
CA GLY A 45 -8.80 -9.53 20.80
C GLY A 45 -9.76 -10.29 19.88
N ARG A 46 -10.29 -9.65 18.85
CA ARG A 46 -11.18 -10.28 17.88
C ARG A 46 -10.48 -10.50 16.54
N PRO A 47 -10.67 -11.68 15.92
CA PRO A 47 -10.10 -11.95 14.59
C PRO A 47 -10.81 -11.14 13.50
N VAL A 48 -10.12 -10.95 12.38
CA VAL A 48 -10.65 -10.25 11.20
C VAL A 48 -10.35 -11.02 9.91
N ASP A 49 -11.14 -10.77 8.89
CA ASP A 49 -10.94 -11.30 7.54
C ASP A 49 -10.29 -10.21 6.67
N ILE A 50 -8.98 -10.33 6.45
CA ILE A 50 -8.21 -9.36 5.69
C ILE A 50 -8.43 -9.59 4.19
N PRO A 51 -8.71 -8.52 3.41
CA PRO A 51 -8.89 -8.65 1.98
C PRO A 51 -7.61 -9.11 1.27
N ILE A 52 -7.78 -9.79 0.14
CA ILE A 52 -6.69 -10.18 -0.76
C ILE A 52 -6.88 -9.40 -2.06
N TYR A 53 -5.86 -8.61 -2.41
CA TYR A 53 -5.85 -7.84 -3.64
C TYR A 53 -5.34 -8.68 -4.80
N ASP A 54 -6.03 -8.62 -5.94
CA ASP A 54 -5.62 -9.30 -7.17
C ASP A 54 -4.89 -8.31 -8.08
N TYR A 55 -3.57 -8.41 -8.14
CA TYR A 55 -2.71 -7.53 -8.94
C TYR A 55 -2.87 -7.75 -10.45
N THR A 56 -3.39 -8.90 -10.87
CA THR A 56 -3.63 -9.19 -12.30
C THR A 56 -4.89 -8.53 -12.79
N GLN A 57 -5.90 -8.41 -11.94
CA GLN A 57 -7.19 -7.77 -12.24
C GLN A 57 -7.27 -6.33 -11.77
N HIS A 58 -6.26 -5.81 -11.07
CA HIS A 58 -6.21 -4.46 -10.49
C HIS A 58 -7.45 -4.14 -9.65
N THR A 59 -7.87 -5.10 -8.83
CA THR A 59 -8.98 -4.94 -7.89
C THR A 59 -8.88 -5.92 -6.74
N ARG A 60 -9.68 -5.71 -5.70
CA ARG A 60 -9.82 -6.64 -4.59
C ARG A 60 -10.45 -7.96 -5.09
N SER A 61 -9.91 -9.10 -4.67
CA SER A 61 -10.51 -10.40 -4.93
C SER A 61 -11.71 -10.65 -4.00
N GLU A 62 -12.50 -11.69 -4.31
CA GLU A 62 -13.58 -12.14 -3.41
C GLU A 62 -13.06 -12.91 -2.20
N LYS A 63 -11.78 -13.30 -2.21
CA LYS A 63 -11.14 -14.08 -1.15
C LYS A 63 -10.62 -13.16 -0.05
N THR A 64 -10.63 -13.69 1.16
CA THR A 64 -10.01 -13.09 2.35
C THR A 64 -9.13 -14.12 3.04
N TYR A 65 -8.29 -13.69 3.97
CA TYR A 65 -7.62 -14.59 4.91
C TYR A 65 -7.89 -14.13 6.34
N ARG A 66 -8.06 -15.11 7.23
CA ARG A 66 -8.33 -14.85 8.62
C ARG A 66 -7.04 -14.50 9.37
N GLN A 67 -7.04 -13.35 10.03
CA GLN A 67 -5.97 -12.92 10.94
C GLN A 67 -6.45 -13.04 12.38
N GLU A 68 -5.79 -13.89 13.17
CA GLU A 68 -6.02 -13.99 14.60
C GLU A 68 -5.32 -12.85 15.37
N PRO A 69 -5.84 -12.43 16.53
CA PRO A 69 -5.15 -11.50 17.42
C PRO A 69 -3.78 -12.01 17.83
N GLN A 70 -2.81 -11.11 17.93
CA GLN A 70 -1.43 -11.37 18.35
C GLN A 70 -0.98 -10.31 19.35
N ASP A 71 0.06 -10.59 20.12
CA ASP A 71 0.64 -9.64 21.06
C ASP A 71 1.37 -8.49 20.35
N VAL A 72 1.92 -8.77 19.17
CA VAL A 72 2.64 -7.79 18.35
C VAL A 72 2.18 -7.88 16.90
N PHE A 73 1.86 -6.71 16.32
CA PHE A 73 1.61 -6.58 14.89
C PHE A 73 2.63 -5.64 14.26
N ILE A 74 3.14 -6.02 13.10
CA ILE A 74 3.89 -5.13 12.21
C ILE A 74 2.94 -4.73 11.08
N VAL A 75 2.72 -3.43 10.96
CA VAL A 75 1.94 -2.83 9.85
C VAL A 75 2.93 -2.19 8.91
N GLU A 76 2.92 -2.59 7.64
CA GLU A 76 3.86 -2.08 6.66
C GLU A 76 3.15 -1.50 5.43
N GLY A 77 3.79 -0.53 4.80
CA GLY A 77 3.33 0.12 3.58
C GLY A 77 3.85 1.54 3.45
N ILE A 78 3.89 2.04 2.23
CA ILE A 78 4.46 3.36 1.92
C ILE A 78 3.66 4.53 2.50
N LEU A 79 2.37 4.35 2.78
CA LEU A 79 1.45 5.38 3.25
C LEU A 79 0.89 5.11 4.66
N VAL A 80 1.41 4.12 5.38
CA VAL A 80 0.88 3.76 6.72
C VAL A 80 1.07 4.87 7.75
N LEU A 81 1.99 5.78 7.55
CA LEU A 81 2.22 6.93 8.43
C LEU A 81 1.49 8.21 7.96
N GLU A 82 0.78 8.17 6.84
CA GLU A 82 0.11 9.35 6.27
C GLU A 82 -1.16 9.70 7.04
N ASP A 83 -2.02 8.73 7.35
CA ASP A 83 -3.27 8.98 8.09
C ASP A 83 -3.01 9.07 9.61
N LYS A 84 -3.38 10.20 10.19
CA LYS A 84 -3.19 10.43 11.64
C LYS A 84 -3.92 9.38 12.49
N ARG A 85 -5.12 8.94 12.08
CA ARG A 85 -5.90 7.95 12.83
C ARG A 85 -5.18 6.62 12.91
N LEU A 86 -4.49 6.23 11.81
CA LEU A 86 -3.68 5.01 11.76
C LEU A 86 -2.42 5.17 12.62
N ARG A 87 -1.73 6.31 12.53
CA ARG A 87 -0.56 6.61 13.38
C ARG A 87 -0.89 6.57 14.87
N ASP A 88 -2.07 7.04 15.27
CA ASP A 88 -2.49 7.08 16.68
C ASP A 88 -2.69 5.68 17.28
N LEU A 89 -2.85 4.65 16.45
CA LEU A 89 -2.94 3.25 16.88
C LEU A 89 -1.57 2.58 17.07
N MET A 90 -0.49 3.22 16.63
CA MET A 90 0.86 2.64 16.63
C MET A 90 1.63 3.03 17.88
N ASP A 91 2.19 2.06 18.59
CA ASP A 91 3.10 2.28 19.73
C ASP A 91 4.50 2.71 19.25
N ILE A 92 4.98 2.11 18.16
CA ILE A 92 6.29 2.39 17.56
C ILE A 92 6.10 2.73 16.08
N LYS A 93 6.73 3.82 15.64
CA LYS A 93 6.69 4.28 14.25
C LYS A 93 8.10 4.27 13.68
N LEU A 94 8.26 3.65 12.51
CA LEU A 94 9.54 3.54 11.81
C LEU A 94 9.40 4.07 10.39
N PHE A 95 10.26 5.00 10.03
CA PHE A 95 10.40 5.48 8.66
C PHE A 95 11.69 4.91 8.07
N VAL A 96 11.59 4.14 6.98
CA VAL A 96 12.76 3.60 6.29
C VAL A 96 13.26 4.65 5.30
N ASP A 97 14.31 5.35 5.70
CA ASP A 97 14.92 6.40 4.89
C ASP A 97 15.97 5.80 3.96
N THR A 98 15.80 6.03 2.66
CA THR A 98 16.74 5.58 1.63
C THR A 98 16.89 6.68 0.58
N ASP A 99 18.11 6.93 0.13
CA ASP A 99 18.39 7.93 -0.90
C ASP A 99 17.60 7.68 -2.20
N ASP A 100 17.19 8.75 -2.85
CA ASP A 100 16.32 8.70 -4.04
C ASP A 100 16.93 7.89 -5.17
N ASP A 101 18.24 8.03 -5.41
CA ASP A 101 18.95 7.30 -6.45
C ASP A 101 18.96 5.79 -6.20
N ILE A 102 19.14 5.38 -4.95
CA ILE A 102 19.07 3.97 -4.55
C ILE A 102 17.65 3.42 -4.72
N ARG A 103 16.63 4.21 -4.35
CA ARG A 103 15.24 3.80 -4.51
C ARG A 103 14.88 3.55 -5.97
N ILE A 104 15.24 4.48 -6.86
CA ILE A 104 14.93 4.32 -8.29
C ILE A 104 15.71 3.17 -8.93
N ILE A 105 16.98 2.97 -8.59
CA ILE A 105 17.80 1.86 -9.09
C ILE A 105 17.18 0.52 -8.69
N ARG A 106 16.81 0.36 -7.41
CA ARG A 106 16.15 -0.86 -6.92
C ARG A 106 14.81 -1.10 -7.60
N ARG A 107 14.02 -0.04 -7.83
CA ARG A 107 12.73 -0.13 -8.53
C ARG A 107 12.91 -0.58 -9.98
N ILE A 108 13.85 0.01 -10.71
CA ILE A 108 14.16 -0.38 -12.10
C ILE A 108 14.49 -1.86 -12.16
N LYS A 109 15.43 -2.30 -11.33
CA LYS A 109 15.87 -3.70 -11.30
C LYS A 109 14.70 -4.65 -11.03
N ARG A 110 13.93 -4.40 -9.97
CA ARG A 110 12.77 -5.22 -9.60
C ARG A 110 11.72 -5.27 -10.70
N ASP A 111 11.32 -4.12 -11.23
CA ASP A 111 10.21 -4.03 -12.18
C ASP A 111 10.57 -4.62 -13.55
N MET A 112 11.85 -4.58 -13.93
CA MET A 112 12.35 -5.26 -15.15
C MET A 112 12.44 -6.78 -14.94
N GLU A 113 13.01 -7.23 -13.83
CA GLU A 113 13.27 -8.66 -13.58
C GLU A 113 12.00 -9.43 -13.17
N GLU A 114 11.16 -8.84 -12.32
CA GLU A 114 10.03 -9.53 -11.70
C GLU A 114 8.68 -9.19 -12.33
N ARG A 115 8.54 -8.02 -12.94
CA ARG A 115 7.27 -7.52 -13.49
C ARG A 115 7.27 -7.35 -15.00
N GLY A 116 8.38 -7.64 -15.66
CA GLY A 116 8.51 -7.59 -17.12
C GLY A 116 8.28 -6.21 -17.74
N ARG A 117 8.48 -5.13 -16.98
CA ARG A 117 8.25 -3.76 -17.45
C ARG A 117 9.45 -3.23 -18.23
N SER A 118 9.19 -2.35 -19.20
CA SER A 118 10.24 -1.64 -19.92
C SER A 118 10.87 -0.53 -19.06
N LEU A 119 12.14 -0.24 -19.30
CA LEU A 119 12.84 0.85 -18.61
C LEU A 119 12.14 2.19 -18.82
N ASP A 120 11.70 2.49 -20.04
CA ASP A 120 11.01 3.75 -20.35
C ASP A 120 9.70 3.89 -19.57
N SER A 121 8.90 2.82 -19.47
CA SER A 121 7.64 2.84 -18.72
C SER A 121 7.87 3.03 -17.20
N ILE A 122 8.95 2.47 -16.67
CA ILE A 122 9.32 2.62 -15.24
C ILE A 122 9.73 4.06 -14.96
N ILE A 123 10.57 4.65 -15.81
CA ILE A 123 11.04 6.04 -15.67
C ILE A 123 9.88 7.01 -15.79
N GLU A 124 9.01 6.84 -16.79
CA GLU A 124 7.83 7.70 -16.98
C GLU A 124 6.91 7.66 -15.76
N GLN A 125 6.59 6.49 -15.26
CA GLN A 125 5.77 6.33 -14.06
C GLN A 125 6.44 6.96 -12.83
N TYR A 126 7.74 6.78 -12.66
CA TYR A 126 8.48 7.35 -11.55
C TYR A 126 8.41 8.87 -11.53
N ILE A 127 8.63 9.50 -12.67
CA ILE A 127 8.62 10.96 -12.79
C ILE A 127 7.21 11.53 -12.65
N SER A 128 6.22 10.90 -13.30
CA SER A 128 4.85 11.43 -13.36
C SER A 128 4.01 11.13 -12.12
N VAL A 129 4.27 10.04 -11.43
CA VAL A 129 3.42 9.55 -10.31
C VAL A 129 4.22 9.32 -9.03
N VAL A 130 5.21 8.43 -9.05
CA VAL A 130 5.85 7.94 -7.83
C VAL A 130 6.57 9.05 -7.08
N LYS A 131 7.40 9.83 -7.77
CA LYS A 131 8.17 10.94 -7.17
C LYS A 131 7.28 12.05 -6.63
N PRO A 132 6.28 12.57 -7.37
CA PRO A 132 5.35 13.56 -6.83
C PRO A 132 4.59 13.06 -5.60
N MET A 133 4.10 11.82 -5.61
CA MET A 133 3.37 11.25 -4.48
C MET A 133 4.27 11.05 -3.26
N TYR A 134 5.52 10.65 -3.48
CA TYR A 134 6.50 10.55 -2.40
C TYR A 134 6.68 11.89 -1.67
N HIS A 135 6.93 12.97 -2.41
CA HIS A 135 7.13 14.29 -1.81
C HIS A 135 5.87 14.85 -1.15
N GLN A 136 4.70 14.53 -1.69
CA GLN A 136 3.44 15.06 -1.18
C GLN A 136 2.96 14.31 0.07
N PHE A 137 3.06 12.99 0.11
CA PHE A 137 2.39 12.16 1.11
C PHE A 137 3.33 11.32 1.98
N ILE A 138 4.52 10.95 1.51
CA ILE A 138 5.42 10.03 2.22
C ILE A 138 6.50 10.81 2.97
N GLU A 139 7.27 11.62 2.28
CA GLU A 139 8.35 12.40 2.87
C GLU A 139 7.93 13.26 4.06
N PRO A 140 6.75 13.93 4.06
CA PRO A 140 6.30 14.72 5.21
C PRO A 140 6.02 13.90 6.47
N THR A 141 5.97 12.57 6.38
CA THR A 141 5.75 11.68 7.53
C THR A 141 7.06 11.21 8.21
N LYS A 142 8.19 11.60 7.66
CA LYS A 142 9.54 11.27 8.13
C LYS A 142 9.86 11.83 9.53
#